data_c30c961fc11c83d4d5cf702e1058644a
#
_entry.id   c30c961fc11c83d4d5cf702e1058644a
#
_cell.length_a   1.000
_cell.length_b   1.000
_cell.length_c   1.000
_cell.angle_alpha   90.00
_cell.angle_beta   90.00
_cell.angle_gamma   90.00
#
_symmetry.space_group_name_H-M   'P 1'
#
loop_
_entity.id
_entity.type
_entity.pdbx_description
1 polymer ?
#
loop_
_entity_poly.entity_id
_entity_poly.type
_entity_poly.pdbx_seq_one_letter_code
_entity_poly.pdbx_strand_id
1 'polypeptide(L)'
;DPQCNPEIPAMLGSSIATCISDIPFDGPCATTQVGLINGEYIINPTMAQKDVSDLQLTVASTREKVIMIEAGAKEVPEDKMIEAIYKAHEVNQEIIKFIDKIVEECGKPKHSYESCAVPEELFAAIKEVVPPAEMEVAVFSDDKQTREENIRQVTEKLKEAFADKEEWLAVLGEAVYQYQKKTVRKMILKDHKRPDGRAITQIRPLAAETDIIPRVHGSAMFTRGQTQICTITTLAPLAEAQKLDGLDEFETSKRYMHHYNFPSYSVGETKPSRGPGRREIGHGALAERALVPVLPSEEEFPYAIRTVSETFESNGSTSQASICASTMSLMAAGVPIKKPVAGISCGLVTGDT
;
A
#
# COMPACT_ATOMS: atom_id res chain seq x y z
N ASP A 1 17.53 0.46 -23.70
CA ASP A 1 18.34 1.66 -23.55
C ASP A 1 18.70 1.83 -22.07
N PRO A 2 20.00 1.76 -21.72
CA PRO A 2 20.44 1.84 -20.32
C PRO A 2 20.19 3.22 -19.67
N GLN A 3 19.82 4.23 -20.42
CA GLN A 3 19.52 5.55 -19.89
C GLN A 3 18.05 5.70 -19.44
N CYS A 4 17.16 4.82 -19.88
CA CYS A 4 15.72 4.92 -19.61
C CYS A 4 15.27 3.78 -18.71
N ASN A 5 14.38 4.10 -17.76
CA ASN A 5 13.80 3.10 -16.89
C ASN A 5 12.80 2.24 -17.67
N PRO A 6 12.99 0.91 -17.77
CA PRO A 6 12.09 0.01 -18.50
C PRO A 6 10.70 -0.12 -17.88
N GLU A 7 10.53 0.24 -16.63
CA GLU A 7 9.24 0.14 -15.91
C GLU A 7 8.16 1.03 -16.55
N ILE A 8 8.51 2.26 -16.97
CA ILE A 8 7.55 3.18 -17.57
C ILE A 8 7.01 2.66 -18.91
N PRO A 9 7.85 2.27 -19.89
CA PRO A 9 7.37 1.60 -21.09
C PRO A 9 6.55 0.33 -20.83
N ALA A 10 6.92 -0.47 -19.81
CA ALA A 10 6.19 -1.67 -19.45
C ALA A 10 4.78 -1.36 -18.91
N MET A 11 4.63 -0.34 -18.06
CA MET A 11 3.35 0.12 -17.55
C MET A 11 2.46 0.68 -18.69
N LEU A 12 3.01 1.51 -19.56
CA LEU A 12 2.29 2.07 -20.70
C LEU A 12 1.91 0.98 -21.70
N GLY A 13 2.83 0.07 -22.01
CA GLY A 13 2.58 -1.07 -22.89
C GLY A 13 1.47 -1.98 -22.37
N SER A 14 1.42 -2.23 -21.07
CA SER A 14 0.34 -2.99 -20.43
C SER A 14 -1.01 -2.29 -20.55
N SER A 15 -1.06 -0.98 -20.33
CA SER A 15 -2.28 -0.18 -20.52
C SER A 15 -2.75 -0.19 -21.98
N ILE A 16 -1.86 0.05 -22.94
CA ILE A 16 -2.16 0.03 -24.38
C ILE A 16 -2.67 -1.34 -24.79
N ALA A 17 -1.95 -2.42 -24.43
CA ALA A 17 -2.33 -3.78 -24.81
C ALA A 17 -3.73 -4.16 -24.30
N THR A 18 -4.06 -3.76 -23.07
CA THR A 18 -5.40 -4.00 -22.51
C THR A 18 -6.46 -3.15 -23.21
N CYS A 19 -6.16 -1.89 -23.51
CA CYS A 19 -7.09 -0.98 -24.17
C CYS A 19 -7.42 -1.41 -25.62
N ILE A 20 -6.45 -1.89 -26.39
CA ILE A 20 -6.67 -2.33 -27.78
C ILE A 20 -7.25 -3.75 -27.87
N SER A 21 -7.20 -4.55 -26.81
CA SER A 21 -7.77 -5.90 -26.75
C SER A 21 -9.31 -5.86 -26.72
N ASP A 22 -9.94 -7.01 -26.79
CA ASP A 22 -11.39 -7.19 -26.61
C ASP A 22 -11.81 -7.26 -25.13
N ILE A 23 -10.88 -7.16 -24.18
CA ILE A 23 -11.18 -7.16 -22.75
C ILE A 23 -11.96 -5.89 -22.38
N PRO A 24 -13.08 -5.97 -21.64
CA PRO A 24 -13.84 -4.81 -21.15
C PRO A 24 -13.07 -4.11 -20.02
N PHE A 25 -12.17 -3.22 -20.42
CA PHE A 25 -11.28 -2.46 -19.53
C PHE A 25 -11.68 -0.98 -19.55
N ASP A 26 -11.87 -0.41 -18.38
CA ASP A 26 -12.33 0.98 -18.17
C ASP A 26 -11.14 1.98 -18.03
N GLY A 27 -10.09 1.75 -18.84
CA GLY A 27 -8.92 2.62 -18.96
C GLY A 27 -9.05 3.63 -20.10
N PRO A 28 -7.94 4.24 -20.53
CA PRO A 28 -6.54 3.93 -20.22
C PRO A 28 -6.05 4.43 -18.87
N CYS A 29 -4.89 3.89 -18.49
CA CYS A 29 -4.07 4.39 -17.39
C CYS A 29 -2.71 4.79 -17.96
N ALA A 30 -2.20 5.96 -17.57
CA ALA A 30 -0.85 6.41 -17.91
C ALA A 30 0.02 6.55 -16.66
N THR A 31 1.33 6.40 -16.85
CA THR A 31 2.31 6.48 -15.77
C THR A 31 3.50 7.34 -16.19
N THR A 32 3.92 8.21 -15.28
CA THR A 32 5.07 9.12 -15.46
C THR A 32 5.93 9.11 -14.21
N GLN A 33 7.25 9.20 -14.38
CA GLN A 33 8.18 9.48 -13.30
C GLN A 33 8.54 10.96 -13.26
N VAL A 34 8.77 11.49 -12.05
CA VAL A 34 9.24 12.85 -11.81
C VAL A 34 10.43 12.82 -10.88
N GLY A 35 11.53 13.46 -11.31
CA GLY A 35 12.68 13.79 -10.49
C GLY A 35 12.64 15.26 -10.05
N LEU A 36 13.42 15.60 -9.02
CA LEU A 36 13.65 16.99 -8.57
C LEU A 36 15.16 17.22 -8.49
N ILE A 37 15.69 18.08 -9.37
CA ILE A 37 17.12 18.39 -9.47
C ILE A 37 17.30 19.90 -9.41
N ASN A 38 18.03 20.40 -8.44
CA ASN A 38 18.26 21.84 -8.23
C ASN A 38 16.97 22.68 -8.20
N GLY A 39 15.88 22.11 -7.68
CA GLY A 39 14.56 22.76 -7.61
C GLY A 39 13.72 22.68 -8.89
N GLU A 40 14.21 22.02 -9.94
CA GLU A 40 13.48 21.81 -11.20
C GLU A 40 12.92 20.38 -11.29
N TYR A 41 11.67 20.26 -11.74
CA TYR A 41 11.03 18.98 -11.98
C TYR A 41 11.42 18.42 -13.36
N ILE A 42 11.97 17.21 -13.37
CA ILE A 42 12.39 16.49 -14.57
C ILE A 42 11.43 15.34 -14.82
N ILE A 43 10.78 15.33 -15.98
CA ILE A 43 9.87 14.25 -16.40
C ILE A 43 10.67 13.09 -16.96
N ASN A 44 10.38 11.89 -16.49
CA ASN A 44 11.05 10.63 -16.87
C ASN A 44 12.58 10.77 -16.85
N PRO A 45 13.16 11.05 -15.65
CA PRO A 45 14.59 11.30 -15.53
C PRO A 45 15.41 10.09 -16.00
N THR A 46 16.51 10.34 -16.67
CA THR A 46 17.50 9.31 -17.01
C THR A 46 18.12 8.74 -15.74
N MET A 47 18.83 7.59 -15.87
CA MET A 47 19.50 6.97 -14.71
C MET A 47 20.49 7.94 -14.05
N ALA A 48 21.34 8.62 -14.84
CA ALA A 48 22.26 9.64 -14.31
C ALA A 48 21.55 10.81 -13.61
N GLN A 49 20.38 11.18 -14.05
CA GLN A 49 19.58 12.23 -13.40
C GLN A 49 18.94 11.72 -12.10
N LYS A 50 18.57 10.43 -12.02
CA LYS A 50 18.04 9.83 -10.78
C LYS A 50 19.06 9.83 -9.65
N ASP A 51 20.33 9.58 -9.95
CA ASP A 51 21.40 9.53 -8.94
C ASP A 51 21.57 10.87 -8.20
N VAL A 52 21.37 11.98 -8.90
CA VAL A 52 21.49 13.33 -8.33
C VAL A 52 20.15 13.94 -7.92
N SER A 53 19.05 13.25 -8.15
CA SER A 53 17.70 13.75 -7.83
C SER A 53 17.40 13.64 -6.33
N ASP A 54 16.72 14.65 -5.79
CA ASP A 54 16.19 14.64 -4.43
C ASP A 54 14.82 13.93 -4.33
N LEU A 55 14.19 13.65 -5.48
CA LEU A 55 12.89 12.99 -5.58
C LEU A 55 12.91 11.94 -6.67
N GLN A 56 12.39 10.77 -6.35
CA GLN A 56 12.01 9.73 -7.31
C GLN A 56 10.52 9.44 -7.11
N LEU A 57 9.69 10.03 -7.94
CA LEU A 57 8.24 9.94 -7.84
C LEU A 57 7.68 9.24 -9.07
N THR A 58 6.89 8.19 -8.88
CA THR A 58 6.10 7.55 -9.93
C THR A 58 4.63 7.80 -9.67
N VAL A 59 3.91 8.29 -10.67
CA VAL A 59 2.48 8.60 -10.59
C VAL A 59 1.74 7.90 -11.71
N ALA A 60 0.73 7.11 -11.37
CA ALA A 60 -0.21 6.57 -12.33
C ALA A 60 -1.56 7.26 -12.23
N SER A 61 -2.17 7.57 -13.36
CA SER A 61 -3.43 8.31 -13.45
C SER A 61 -4.38 7.73 -14.49
N THR A 62 -5.67 7.87 -14.23
CA THR A 62 -6.73 7.81 -15.23
C THR A 62 -6.99 9.22 -15.79
N ARG A 63 -8.04 9.39 -16.61
CA ARG A 63 -8.46 10.71 -17.12
C ARG A 63 -8.80 11.70 -15.99
N GLU A 64 -9.35 11.21 -14.90
CA GLU A 64 -9.91 12.05 -13.85
C GLU A 64 -9.09 12.06 -12.57
N LYS A 65 -8.42 10.96 -12.27
CA LYS A 65 -7.85 10.73 -10.93
C LYS A 65 -6.43 10.18 -10.97
N VAL A 66 -5.62 10.63 -10.03
CA VAL A 66 -4.41 9.92 -9.64
C VAL A 66 -4.82 8.65 -8.89
N ILE A 67 -4.33 7.50 -9.34
CA ILE A 67 -4.70 6.18 -8.80
C ILE A 67 -3.56 5.48 -8.07
N MET A 68 -2.30 5.89 -8.32
CA MET A 68 -1.13 5.35 -7.64
C MET A 68 -0.05 6.41 -7.53
N ILE A 69 0.58 6.45 -6.38
CA ILE A 69 1.75 7.28 -6.07
C ILE A 69 2.77 6.39 -5.37
N GLU A 70 4.00 6.41 -5.86
CA GLU A 70 5.13 5.77 -5.22
C GLU A 70 6.32 6.73 -5.22
N ALA A 71 6.86 7.03 -4.03
CA ALA A 71 7.90 8.02 -3.90
C ALA A 71 9.05 7.56 -2.99
N GLY A 72 10.27 7.93 -3.37
CA GLY A 72 11.44 8.02 -2.52
C GLY A 72 11.94 9.47 -2.56
N ALA A 73 12.25 10.05 -1.41
CA ALA A 73 12.64 11.45 -1.34
C ALA A 73 13.70 11.71 -0.26
N LYS A 74 14.58 12.68 -0.51
CA LYS A 74 15.56 13.18 0.45
C LYS A 74 14.95 14.38 1.18
N GLU A 75 13.97 14.12 2.07
CA GLU A 75 13.27 15.13 2.89
C GLU A 75 12.65 16.28 2.06
N VAL A 76 12.09 15.97 0.88
CA VAL A 76 11.39 16.95 0.04
C VAL A 76 10.12 17.43 0.76
N PRO A 77 9.86 18.77 0.85
CA PRO A 77 8.67 19.32 1.48
C PRO A 77 7.37 18.86 0.80
N GLU A 78 6.28 18.77 1.57
CA GLU A 78 4.98 18.26 1.12
C GLU A 78 4.39 19.07 -0.03
N ASP A 79 4.53 20.40 -0.01
CA ASP A 79 4.08 21.29 -1.09
C ASP A 79 4.77 20.97 -2.41
N LYS A 80 6.08 20.72 -2.38
CA LYS A 80 6.86 20.32 -3.56
C LYS A 80 6.47 18.92 -4.05
N MET A 81 6.15 18.01 -3.13
CA MET A 81 5.65 16.69 -3.48
C MET A 81 4.30 16.79 -4.19
N ILE A 82 3.39 17.62 -3.69
CA ILE A 82 2.06 17.84 -4.29
C ILE A 82 2.19 18.46 -5.68
N GLU A 83 3.06 19.49 -5.85
CA GLU A 83 3.35 20.08 -7.17
C GLU A 83 3.85 19.03 -8.17
N ALA A 84 4.76 18.13 -7.74
CA ALA A 84 5.29 17.06 -8.58
C ALA A 84 4.21 16.05 -9.00
N ILE A 85 3.29 15.70 -8.09
CA ILE A 85 2.16 14.81 -8.37
C ILE A 85 1.23 15.41 -9.42
N TYR A 86 0.87 16.70 -9.29
CA TYR A 86 0.04 17.40 -10.28
C TYR A 86 0.73 17.47 -11.65
N LYS A 87 2.02 17.78 -11.67
CA LYS A 87 2.80 17.83 -12.91
C LYS A 87 2.84 16.49 -13.63
N ALA A 88 3.03 15.40 -12.88
CA ALA A 88 2.95 14.05 -13.44
C ALA A 88 1.55 13.72 -13.98
N HIS A 89 0.50 14.13 -13.27
CA HIS A 89 -0.88 13.96 -13.71
C HIS A 89 -1.17 14.68 -15.02
N GLU A 90 -0.70 15.92 -15.18
CA GLU A 90 -0.82 16.69 -16.44
C GLU A 90 -0.15 15.97 -17.61
N VAL A 91 1.08 15.46 -17.44
CA VAL A 91 1.78 14.69 -18.46
C VAL A 91 1.03 13.39 -18.77
N ASN A 92 0.49 12.72 -17.76
CA ASN A 92 -0.32 11.53 -17.95
C ASN A 92 -1.57 11.79 -18.82
N GLN A 93 -2.18 12.99 -18.75
CA GLN A 93 -3.32 13.34 -19.63
C GLN A 93 -2.91 13.39 -21.09
N GLU A 94 -1.73 13.87 -21.41
CA GLU A 94 -1.24 13.87 -22.82
C GLU A 94 -0.94 12.46 -23.30
N ILE A 95 -0.39 11.60 -22.45
CA ILE A 95 -0.17 10.19 -22.77
C ILE A 95 -1.50 9.46 -22.99
N ILE A 96 -2.50 9.72 -22.15
CA ILE A 96 -3.85 9.15 -22.27
C ILE A 96 -4.47 9.51 -23.62
N LYS A 97 -4.40 10.78 -24.03
CA LYS A 97 -4.88 11.22 -25.36
C LYS A 97 -4.18 10.48 -26.51
N PHE A 98 -2.89 10.20 -26.35
CA PHE A 98 -2.14 9.41 -27.32
C PHE A 98 -2.60 7.95 -27.37
N ILE A 99 -2.84 7.34 -26.21
CA ILE A 99 -3.38 5.97 -26.12
C ILE A 99 -4.76 5.90 -26.77
N ASP A 100 -5.62 6.90 -26.56
CA ASP A 100 -6.94 6.95 -27.18
C ASP A 100 -6.87 6.90 -28.71
N LYS A 101 -5.93 7.63 -29.33
CA LYS A 101 -5.72 7.58 -30.78
C LYS A 101 -5.31 6.18 -31.25
N ILE A 102 -4.44 5.49 -30.49
CA ILE A 102 -4.06 4.10 -30.82
C ILE A 102 -5.29 3.18 -30.74
N VAL A 103 -6.15 3.37 -29.74
CA VAL A 103 -7.37 2.57 -29.58
C VAL A 103 -8.35 2.85 -30.73
N GLU A 104 -8.49 4.10 -31.19
CA GLU A 104 -9.31 4.45 -32.35
C GLU A 104 -8.82 3.77 -33.64
N GLU A 105 -7.49 3.66 -33.82
CA GLU A 105 -6.89 3.08 -35.03
C GLU A 105 -6.90 1.55 -35.07
N CYS A 106 -6.66 0.89 -33.96
CA CYS A 106 -6.44 -0.56 -33.92
C CYS A 106 -7.16 -1.32 -32.81
N GLY A 107 -8.01 -0.66 -32.03
CA GLY A 107 -8.76 -1.27 -30.94
C GLY A 107 -9.80 -2.27 -31.42
N LYS A 108 -10.00 -3.34 -30.65
CA LYS A 108 -11.04 -4.34 -30.90
C LYS A 108 -12.34 -4.00 -30.17
N PRO A 109 -13.51 -4.41 -30.70
CA PRO A 109 -14.75 -4.35 -29.93
C PRO A 109 -14.63 -5.13 -28.63
N LYS A 110 -15.13 -4.55 -27.55
CA LYS A 110 -15.11 -5.20 -26.22
C LYS A 110 -16.15 -6.32 -26.17
N HIS A 111 -15.78 -7.47 -25.57
CA HIS A 111 -16.74 -8.53 -25.33
C HIS A 111 -17.70 -8.18 -24.19
N SER A 112 -18.91 -8.71 -24.25
CA SER A 112 -19.89 -8.61 -23.16
C SER A 112 -19.57 -9.58 -22.04
N TYR A 113 -19.97 -9.27 -20.82
CA TYR A 113 -19.87 -10.15 -19.67
C TYR A 113 -21.13 -10.03 -18.79
N GLU A 114 -21.42 -11.08 -18.05
CA GLU A 114 -22.46 -11.04 -17.03
C GLU A 114 -21.93 -10.32 -15.80
N SER A 115 -22.67 -9.29 -15.39
CA SER A 115 -22.28 -8.51 -14.20
C SER A 115 -22.61 -9.27 -12.92
N CYS A 116 -21.64 -9.41 -12.03
CA CYS A 116 -21.84 -9.89 -10.65
C CYS A 116 -22.24 -8.74 -9.69
N ALA A 117 -22.73 -7.61 -10.21
CA ALA A 117 -23.16 -6.50 -9.37
C ALA A 117 -24.33 -6.91 -8.47
N VAL A 118 -24.36 -6.38 -7.27
CA VAL A 118 -25.44 -6.64 -6.32
C VAL A 118 -26.73 -6.02 -6.85
N PRO A 119 -27.83 -6.79 -7.02
CA PRO A 119 -29.10 -6.25 -7.43
C PRO A 119 -29.63 -5.19 -6.44
N GLU A 120 -30.21 -4.10 -6.96
CA GLU A 120 -30.76 -3.04 -6.11
C GLU A 120 -31.90 -3.55 -5.21
N GLU A 121 -32.68 -4.50 -5.69
CA GLU A 121 -33.75 -5.17 -4.93
C GLU A 121 -33.20 -5.91 -3.71
N LEU A 122 -32.09 -6.66 -3.88
CA LEU A 122 -31.42 -7.31 -2.77
C LEU A 122 -30.92 -6.27 -1.76
N PHE A 123 -30.32 -5.19 -2.25
CA PHE A 123 -29.82 -4.15 -1.36
C PHE A 123 -30.94 -3.44 -0.57
N ALA A 124 -32.12 -3.28 -1.14
CA ALA A 124 -33.31 -2.78 -0.45
C ALA A 124 -33.79 -3.79 0.60
N ALA A 125 -33.96 -5.06 0.22
CA ALA A 125 -34.40 -6.13 1.12
C ALA A 125 -33.45 -6.35 2.32
N ILE A 126 -32.13 -6.24 2.11
CA ILE A 126 -31.15 -6.29 3.21
C ILE A 126 -31.42 -5.20 4.25
N LYS A 127 -31.75 -3.98 3.84
CA LYS A 127 -32.02 -2.87 4.75
C LYS A 127 -33.34 -3.04 5.52
N GLU A 128 -34.28 -3.79 5.00
CA GLU A 128 -35.54 -4.13 5.71
C GLU A 128 -35.24 -5.16 6.82
N VAL A 129 -34.41 -6.16 6.56
CA VAL A 129 -34.05 -7.20 7.53
C VAL A 129 -33.05 -6.69 8.56
N VAL A 130 -32.08 -5.89 8.11
CA VAL A 130 -31.02 -5.28 8.92
C VAL A 130 -31.05 -3.77 8.71
N PRO A 131 -31.82 -3.04 9.53
CA PRO A 131 -31.92 -1.58 9.43
C PRO A 131 -30.56 -0.88 9.61
N PRO A 132 -30.38 0.34 9.09
CA PRO A 132 -29.12 1.08 9.19
C PRO A 132 -28.57 1.20 10.62
N ALA A 133 -29.42 1.38 11.61
CA ALA A 133 -29.01 1.46 13.02
C ALA A 133 -28.38 0.14 13.52
N GLU A 134 -28.91 -1.01 13.10
CA GLU A 134 -28.35 -2.33 13.43
C GLU A 134 -27.00 -2.54 12.76
N MET A 135 -26.85 -2.15 11.50
CA MET A 135 -25.57 -2.22 10.80
C MET A 135 -24.52 -1.27 11.42
N GLU A 136 -24.91 -0.06 11.83
CA GLU A 136 -24.03 0.87 12.54
C GLU A 136 -23.49 0.28 13.85
N VAL A 137 -24.33 -0.41 14.62
CA VAL A 137 -23.93 -1.13 15.83
C VAL A 137 -22.97 -2.28 15.50
N ALA A 138 -23.26 -3.05 14.45
CA ALA A 138 -22.43 -4.18 14.05
C ALA A 138 -21.02 -3.79 13.62
N VAL A 139 -20.86 -2.65 12.94
CA VAL A 139 -19.54 -2.16 12.49
C VAL A 139 -18.80 -1.37 13.57
N PHE A 140 -19.45 -0.97 14.65
CA PHE A 140 -18.85 -0.11 15.68
C PHE A 140 -18.32 -0.93 16.85
N SER A 141 -17.01 -1.18 16.83
CA SER A 141 -16.28 -1.81 17.94
C SER A 141 -14.80 -1.46 17.84
N ASP A 142 -14.13 -1.21 18.96
CA ASP A 142 -12.69 -1.03 19.04
C ASP A 142 -11.93 -2.36 18.87
N ASP A 143 -12.56 -3.47 19.23
CA ASP A 143 -12.02 -4.81 19.02
C ASP A 143 -12.36 -5.38 17.64
N LYS A 144 -11.32 -5.83 16.92
CA LYS A 144 -11.47 -6.39 15.57
C LYS A 144 -12.29 -7.69 15.56
N GLN A 145 -12.03 -8.58 16.51
CA GLN A 145 -12.69 -9.89 16.55
C GLN A 145 -14.18 -9.74 16.85
N THR A 146 -14.53 -8.89 17.79
CA THR A 146 -15.91 -8.54 18.11
C THR A 146 -16.65 -7.98 16.90
N ARG A 147 -16.01 -7.09 16.15
CA ARG A 147 -16.61 -6.51 14.94
C ARG A 147 -16.81 -7.56 13.83
N GLU A 148 -15.85 -8.43 13.61
CA GLU A 148 -15.97 -9.52 12.64
C GLU A 148 -17.08 -10.49 13.03
N GLU A 149 -17.21 -10.83 14.31
CA GLU A 149 -18.28 -11.67 14.81
C GLU A 149 -19.67 -11.02 14.64
N ASN A 150 -19.80 -9.73 14.94
CA ASN A 150 -21.05 -9.00 14.74
C ASN A 150 -21.49 -9.03 13.26
N ILE A 151 -20.56 -8.84 12.34
CA ILE A 151 -20.85 -8.91 10.90
C ILE A 151 -21.18 -10.33 10.47
N ARG A 152 -20.54 -11.34 11.06
CA ARG A 152 -20.90 -12.73 10.81
C ARG A 152 -22.36 -13.01 11.24
N GLN A 153 -22.77 -12.55 12.41
CA GLN A 153 -24.16 -12.70 12.90
C GLN A 153 -25.17 -11.99 11.98
N VAL A 154 -24.86 -10.78 11.51
CA VAL A 154 -25.67 -10.08 10.50
C VAL A 154 -25.77 -10.90 9.22
N THR A 155 -24.68 -11.48 8.77
CA THR A 155 -24.65 -12.29 7.55
C THR A 155 -25.49 -13.57 7.70
N GLU A 156 -25.41 -14.27 8.83
CA GLU A 156 -26.22 -15.46 9.10
C GLU A 156 -27.72 -15.12 9.17
N LYS A 157 -28.08 -14.02 9.85
CA LYS A 157 -29.47 -13.53 9.88
C LYS A 157 -30.03 -13.28 8.47
N LEU A 158 -29.22 -12.72 7.57
CA LEU A 158 -29.61 -12.48 6.18
C LEU A 158 -29.70 -13.79 5.37
N LYS A 159 -28.82 -14.75 5.60
CA LYS A 159 -28.90 -16.08 4.97
C LYS A 159 -30.20 -16.81 5.35
N GLU A 160 -30.58 -16.76 6.62
CA GLU A 160 -31.85 -17.32 7.08
C GLU A 160 -33.06 -16.62 6.45
N ALA A 161 -33.04 -15.28 6.38
CA ALA A 161 -34.11 -14.49 5.79
C ALA A 161 -34.30 -14.71 4.28
N PHE A 162 -33.24 -15.07 3.57
CA PHE A 162 -33.25 -15.26 2.11
C PHE A 162 -32.99 -16.74 1.71
N ALA A 163 -33.23 -17.69 2.60
CA ALA A 163 -32.93 -19.10 2.38
C ALA A 163 -33.60 -19.70 1.11
N ASP A 164 -34.71 -19.12 0.67
CA ASP A 164 -35.47 -19.52 -0.51
C ASP A 164 -35.00 -18.83 -1.82
N LYS A 165 -33.98 -17.95 -1.77
CA LYS A 165 -33.49 -17.13 -2.89
C LYS A 165 -32.03 -17.43 -3.22
N GLU A 166 -31.78 -18.54 -3.88
CA GLU A 166 -30.40 -18.98 -4.20
C GLU A 166 -29.58 -17.91 -4.97
N GLU A 167 -30.22 -17.18 -5.90
CA GLU A 167 -29.56 -16.11 -6.66
C GLU A 167 -29.04 -14.98 -5.76
N TRP A 168 -29.79 -14.66 -4.69
CA TRP A 168 -29.38 -13.64 -3.73
C TRP A 168 -28.27 -14.15 -2.80
N LEU A 169 -28.34 -15.42 -2.42
CA LEU A 169 -27.32 -16.03 -1.56
C LEU A 169 -25.95 -16.05 -2.25
N ALA A 170 -25.89 -16.23 -3.57
CA ALA A 170 -24.65 -16.23 -4.34
C ALA A 170 -23.87 -14.91 -4.24
N VAL A 171 -24.56 -13.76 -4.13
CA VAL A 171 -23.96 -12.42 -4.07
C VAL A 171 -24.11 -11.74 -2.69
N LEU A 172 -24.67 -12.45 -1.70
CA LEU A 172 -24.96 -11.89 -0.38
C LEU A 172 -23.71 -11.36 0.33
N GLY A 173 -22.59 -12.07 0.23
CA GLY A 173 -21.33 -11.65 0.84
C GLY A 173 -20.87 -10.27 0.33
N GLU A 174 -20.94 -10.04 -0.97
CA GLU A 174 -20.63 -8.75 -1.58
C GLU A 174 -21.64 -7.67 -1.18
N ALA A 175 -22.93 -8.03 -1.11
CA ALA A 175 -23.99 -7.10 -0.70
C ALA A 175 -23.79 -6.61 0.75
N VAL A 176 -23.46 -7.52 1.66
CA VAL A 176 -23.15 -7.18 3.08
C VAL A 176 -21.89 -6.31 3.14
N TYR A 177 -20.83 -6.65 2.39
CA TYR A 177 -19.61 -5.84 2.33
C TYR A 177 -19.89 -4.41 1.83
N GLN A 178 -20.68 -4.25 0.77
CA GLN A 178 -21.06 -2.92 0.26
C GLN A 178 -21.91 -2.15 1.28
N TYR A 179 -22.79 -2.82 2.00
CA TYR A 179 -23.58 -2.17 3.04
C TYR A 179 -22.71 -1.68 4.19
N GLN A 180 -21.82 -2.54 4.68
CA GLN A 180 -20.78 -2.18 5.66
C GLN A 180 -19.98 -0.95 5.21
N LYS A 181 -19.47 -0.99 3.97
CA LYS A 181 -18.68 0.08 3.37
C LYS A 181 -19.45 1.40 3.34
N LYS A 182 -20.72 1.39 2.89
CA LYS A 182 -21.59 2.58 2.86
C LYS A 182 -21.84 3.12 4.27
N THR A 183 -22.08 2.24 5.24
CA THR A 183 -22.30 2.61 6.64
C THR A 183 -21.07 3.28 7.24
N VAL A 184 -19.90 2.67 7.12
CA VAL A 184 -18.64 3.22 7.63
C VAL A 184 -18.28 4.55 6.95
N ARG A 185 -18.47 4.66 5.63
CA ARG A 185 -18.26 5.93 4.92
C ARG A 185 -19.17 7.04 5.42
N LYS A 186 -20.45 6.74 5.68
CA LYS A 186 -21.40 7.70 6.28
C LYS A 186 -20.93 8.14 7.67
N MET A 187 -20.52 7.20 8.53
CA MET A 187 -20.00 7.51 9.87
C MET A 187 -18.80 8.46 9.81
N ILE A 188 -17.85 8.22 8.88
CA ILE A 188 -16.67 9.06 8.73
C ILE A 188 -17.01 10.44 8.17
N LEU A 189 -17.80 10.50 7.08
CA LEU A 189 -18.07 11.74 6.35
C LEU A 189 -19.09 12.64 7.05
N LYS A 190 -20.14 12.05 7.65
CA LYS A 190 -21.25 12.82 8.25
C LYS A 190 -21.14 12.93 9.76
N ASP A 191 -20.81 11.83 10.43
CA ASP A 191 -20.80 11.77 11.89
C ASP A 191 -19.41 12.04 12.48
N HIS A 192 -18.37 12.15 11.61
CA HIS A 192 -16.97 12.33 11.98
C HIS A 192 -16.48 11.31 13.01
N LYS A 193 -17.00 10.08 12.91
CA LYS A 193 -16.66 8.94 13.76
C LYS A 193 -15.99 7.83 12.99
N ARG A 194 -14.96 7.25 13.57
CA ARG A 194 -14.33 6.03 13.05
C ARG A 194 -15.05 4.80 13.64
N PRO A 195 -15.02 3.65 12.94
CA PRO A 195 -15.70 2.42 13.40
C PRO A 195 -15.21 1.91 14.76
N ASP A 196 -14.02 2.26 15.16
CA ASP A 196 -13.41 1.91 16.45
C ASP A 196 -13.52 3.02 17.51
N GLY A 197 -14.37 4.00 17.31
CA GLY A 197 -14.67 5.08 18.25
C GLY A 197 -13.62 6.19 18.31
N ARG A 198 -12.49 6.07 17.59
CA ARG A 198 -11.46 7.11 17.57
C ARG A 198 -11.90 8.35 16.79
N ALA A 199 -11.37 9.51 17.17
CA ALA A 199 -11.44 10.72 16.36
C ALA A 199 -10.70 10.53 15.02
N ILE A 200 -11.02 11.37 14.00
CA ILE A 200 -10.48 11.23 12.64
C ILE A 200 -8.95 11.22 12.61
N THR A 201 -8.30 12.07 13.40
CA THR A 201 -6.84 12.20 13.48
C THR A 201 -6.17 11.39 14.60
N GLN A 202 -6.97 10.68 15.41
CA GLN A 202 -6.45 9.95 16.55
C GLN A 202 -5.69 8.69 16.13
N ILE A 203 -4.48 8.51 16.67
CA ILE A 203 -3.67 7.29 16.52
C ILE A 203 -4.06 6.30 17.64
N ARG A 204 -3.98 4.99 17.37
CA ARG A 204 -4.12 3.95 18.40
C ARG A 204 -3.00 4.05 19.44
N PRO A 205 -3.19 3.55 20.66
CA PRO A 205 -2.13 3.49 21.67
C PRO A 205 -0.87 2.85 21.12
N LEU A 206 0.28 3.42 21.46
CA LEU A 206 1.60 2.95 21.02
C LEU A 206 2.35 2.33 22.20
N ALA A 207 3.07 1.25 21.92
CA ALA A 207 4.09 0.70 22.79
C ALA A 207 5.33 0.35 21.98
N ALA A 208 6.50 0.48 22.58
CA ALA A 208 7.79 0.25 21.95
C ALA A 208 8.76 -0.38 22.96
N GLU A 209 9.44 -1.44 22.52
CA GLU A 209 10.45 -2.13 23.31
C GLU A 209 11.66 -2.40 22.42
N THR A 210 12.87 -2.29 22.98
CA THR A 210 14.13 -2.61 22.31
C THR A 210 14.85 -3.74 23.02
N ASP A 211 15.83 -4.34 22.34
CA ASP A 211 16.69 -5.40 22.89
C ASP A 211 15.95 -6.62 23.42
N ILE A 212 14.81 -6.95 22.78
CA ILE A 212 13.94 -8.07 23.17
C ILE A 212 14.57 -9.44 22.87
N ILE A 213 15.52 -9.51 21.95
CA ILE A 213 16.23 -10.74 21.59
C ILE A 213 17.72 -10.58 21.89
N PRO A 214 18.25 -11.28 22.92
CA PRO A 214 19.58 -10.99 23.46
C PRO A 214 20.78 -11.33 22.57
N ARG A 215 20.60 -12.17 21.53
CA ARG A 215 21.70 -12.70 20.71
C ARG A 215 21.82 -12.10 19.33
N VAL A 216 21.00 -11.12 19.01
CA VAL A 216 21.05 -10.38 17.75
C VAL A 216 21.78 -9.06 17.94
N HIS A 217 22.17 -8.38 16.86
CA HIS A 217 22.87 -7.09 16.97
C HIS A 217 21.91 -5.98 17.43
N GLY A 218 20.65 -6.02 17.01
CA GLY A 218 19.58 -5.15 17.50
C GLY A 218 18.22 -5.76 17.26
N SER A 219 17.27 -5.50 18.14
CA SER A 219 15.88 -5.93 17.98
C SER A 219 14.93 -4.91 18.59
N ALA A 220 13.74 -4.82 18.02
CA ALA A 220 12.68 -3.96 18.54
C ALA A 220 11.30 -4.53 18.26
N MET A 221 10.39 -4.31 19.20
CA MET A 221 8.97 -4.54 19.08
C MET A 221 8.25 -3.21 19.00
N PHE A 222 7.42 -3.02 17.99
CA PHE A 222 6.53 -1.87 17.88
C PHE A 222 5.08 -2.34 17.85
N THR A 223 4.29 -1.81 18.75
CA THR A 223 2.87 -2.13 18.89
C THR A 223 2.03 -0.87 18.71
N ARG A 224 0.98 -0.95 17.89
CA ARG A 224 -0.02 0.10 17.68
C ARG A 224 -1.41 -0.53 17.77
N GLY A 225 -2.02 -0.50 18.94
CA GLY A 225 -3.24 -1.25 19.24
C GLY A 225 -3.04 -2.73 18.96
N GLN A 226 -3.81 -3.29 18.03
CA GLN A 226 -3.75 -4.69 17.59
C GLN A 226 -2.81 -4.91 16.39
N THR A 227 -1.87 -4.03 16.12
CA THR A 227 -0.81 -4.26 15.11
C THR A 227 0.52 -4.35 15.83
N GLN A 228 1.22 -5.47 15.66
CA GLN A 228 2.49 -5.73 16.32
C GLN A 228 3.54 -6.24 15.33
N ILE A 229 4.70 -5.57 15.31
CA ILE A 229 5.84 -5.89 14.45
C ILE A 229 7.10 -6.06 15.29
N CYS A 230 7.80 -7.17 15.08
CA CYS A 230 9.14 -7.37 15.59
C CYS A 230 10.14 -7.18 14.45
N THR A 231 11.13 -6.31 14.63
CA THR A 231 12.23 -6.15 13.68
C THR A 231 13.56 -6.53 14.30
N ILE A 232 14.35 -7.29 13.56
CA ILE A 232 15.68 -7.77 13.94
C ILE A 232 16.69 -7.19 12.97
N THR A 233 17.75 -6.58 13.49
CA THR A 233 18.87 -6.06 12.73
C THR A 233 20.08 -6.98 12.86
N THR A 234 20.69 -7.32 11.72
CA THR A 234 21.96 -8.05 11.62
C THR A 234 22.98 -7.18 10.90
N LEU A 235 24.19 -7.12 11.46
CA LEU A 235 25.34 -6.44 10.87
C LEU A 235 26.33 -7.51 10.39
N ALA A 236 26.95 -7.27 9.24
CA ALA A 236 27.92 -8.19 8.64
C ALA A 236 29.00 -7.39 7.92
N PRO A 237 30.17 -8.01 7.58
CA PRO A 237 31.15 -7.39 6.70
C PRO A 237 30.52 -6.99 5.35
N LEU A 238 31.07 -5.98 4.68
CA LEU A 238 30.59 -5.50 3.37
C LEU A 238 30.55 -6.58 2.30
N ALA A 239 31.39 -7.60 2.40
CA ALA A 239 31.39 -8.76 1.49
C ALA A 239 30.07 -9.54 1.51
N GLU A 240 29.25 -9.41 2.56
CA GLU A 240 27.93 -10.02 2.71
C GLU A 240 26.78 -9.14 2.17
N ALA A 241 27.10 -7.98 1.56
CA ALA A 241 26.12 -7.16 0.86
C ALA A 241 25.41 -7.98 -0.23
N GLN A 242 24.13 -7.73 -0.44
CA GLN A 242 23.37 -8.41 -1.48
C GLN A 242 23.96 -8.09 -2.85
N LYS A 243 24.32 -9.12 -3.61
CA LYS A 243 24.75 -8.95 -5.00
C LYS A 243 23.52 -8.72 -5.88
N LEU A 244 23.59 -7.71 -6.72
CA LEU A 244 22.60 -7.41 -7.73
C LEU A 244 23.13 -7.89 -9.08
N ASP A 245 22.39 -8.75 -9.74
CA ASP A 245 22.75 -9.37 -11.03
C ASP A 245 21.52 -9.36 -11.95
N GLY A 246 21.01 -8.15 -12.20
CA GLY A 246 19.90 -7.88 -13.11
C GLY A 246 20.40 -7.33 -14.46
N LEU A 247 19.59 -7.45 -15.50
CA LEU A 247 19.91 -6.91 -16.83
C LEU A 247 19.94 -5.38 -16.87
N ASP A 248 19.19 -4.75 -15.98
CA ASP A 248 18.95 -3.30 -15.96
C ASP A 248 19.52 -2.63 -14.70
N GLU A 249 20.29 -3.36 -13.89
CA GLU A 249 20.85 -2.83 -12.65
C GLU A 249 22.25 -2.24 -12.88
N PHE A 250 22.42 -1.00 -12.42
CA PHE A 250 23.69 -0.28 -12.48
C PHE A 250 24.50 -0.47 -11.20
N GLU A 251 23.82 -0.75 -10.09
CA GLU A 251 24.44 -1.12 -8.83
C GLU A 251 24.75 -2.62 -8.83
N THR A 252 25.97 -2.99 -8.47
CA THR A 252 26.40 -4.39 -8.38
C THR A 252 26.15 -5.01 -7.02
N SER A 253 25.87 -4.19 -6.01
CA SER A 253 25.59 -4.63 -4.64
C SER A 253 24.68 -3.66 -3.90
N LYS A 254 23.92 -4.19 -2.96
CA LYS A 254 23.08 -3.43 -2.05
C LYS A 254 23.48 -3.69 -0.61
N ARG A 255 23.97 -2.68 0.09
CA ARG A 255 24.48 -2.76 1.46
C ARG A 255 23.37 -2.85 2.51
N TYR A 256 22.25 -2.17 2.30
CA TYR A 256 21.09 -2.23 3.17
C TYR A 256 20.00 -3.08 2.56
N MET A 257 19.52 -4.04 3.34
CA MET A 257 18.44 -4.93 2.95
C MET A 257 17.33 -4.86 4.00
N HIS A 258 16.10 -4.63 3.56
CA HIS A 258 14.93 -4.71 4.42
C HIS A 258 13.99 -5.81 3.95
N HIS A 259 13.85 -6.86 4.76
CA HIS A 259 12.92 -7.96 4.50
C HIS A 259 11.70 -7.84 5.39
N TYR A 260 10.55 -8.17 4.84
CA TYR A 260 9.27 -8.08 5.53
C TYR A 260 8.50 -9.38 5.34
N ASN A 261 7.96 -9.92 6.43
CA ASN A 261 7.15 -11.12 6.44
C ASN A 261 5.78 -10.84 7.03
N PHE A 262 4.76 -11.42 6.36
CA PHE A 262 3.36 -11.32 6.77
C PHE A 262 2.75 -12.72 6.84
N PRO A 263 3.06 -13.48 7.90
CA PRO A 263 2.56 -14.83 8.06
C PRO A 263 1.04 -14.84 8.32
N SER A 264 0.38 -15.93 7.91
CA SER A 264 -1.08 -16.06 8.00
C SER A 264 -1.62 -15.94 9.42
N TYR A 265 -0.85 -16.39 10.42
CA TYR A 265 -1.25 -16.26 11.83
C TYR A 265 -1.45 -14.80 12.29
N SER A 266 -0.78 -13.83 11.63
CA SER A 266 -0.92 -12.41 11.98
C SER A 266 -2.33 -11.86 11.79
N VAL A 267 -3.15 -12.53 11.01
CA VAL A 267 -4.58 -12.23 10.77
C VAL A 267 -5.51 -13.34 11.25
N GLY A 268 -4.99 -14.30 12.05
CA GLY A 268 -5.77 -15.41 12.58
C GLY A 268 -6.10 -16.51 11.57
N GLU A 269 -5.38 -16.57 10.45
CA GLU A 269 -5.60 -17.59 9.42
C GLU A 269 -4.59 -18.73 9.52
N THR A 270 -5.00 -19.90 9.06
CA THR A 270 -4.14 -21.10 8.91
C THR A 270 -3.89 -21.37 7.44
N LYS A 271 -2.68 -21.13 6.97
CA LYS A 271 -2.26 -21.36 5.58
C LYS A 271 -0.86 -21.97 5.54
N PRO A 272 -0.52 -22.75 4.49
CA PRO A 272 0.85 -23.22 4.29
C PRO A 272 1.82 -22.05 4.22
N SER A 273 2.96 -22.16 4.93
CA SER A 273 4.05 -21.19 4.83
C SER A 273 4.74 -21.35 3.48
N ARG A 274 4.72 -20.30 2.69
CA ARG A 274 5.43 -20.19 1.41
C ARG A 274 6.41 -19.03 1.49
N GLY A 275 7.32 -18.93 0.54
CA GLY A 275 8.19 -17.75 0.41
C GLY A 275 7.39 -16.43 0.25
N PRO A 276 8.06 -15.27 0.40
CA PRO A 276 7.39 -13.97 0.34
C PRO A 276 6.71 -13.75 -1.02
N GLY A 277 5.47 -13.31 -0.98
CA GLY A 277 4.70 -12.92 -2.16
C GLY A 277 5.01 -11.48 -2.58
N ARG A 278 4.38 -11.01 -3.65
CA ARG A 278 4.55 -9.65 -4.17
C ARG A 278 4.21 -8.57 -3.15
N ARG A 279 3.24 -8.84 -2.28
CA ARG A 279 2.83 -7.92 -1.21
C ARG A 279 3.94 -7.72 -0.18
N GLU A 280 4.55 -8.79 0.28
CA GLU A 280 5.65 -8.72 1.25
C GLU A 280 6.87 -8.03 0.66
N ILE A 281 7.19 -8.30 -0.60
CA ILE A 281 8.29 -7.62 -1.32
C ILE A 281 8.02 -6.11 -1.39
N GLY A 282 6.82 -5.70 -1.79
CA GLY A 282 6.44 -4.29 -1.88
C GLY A 282 6.45 -3.57 -0.52
N HIS A 283 5.98 -4.22 0.53
CA HIS A 283 6.02 -3.68 1.90
C HIS A 283 7.45 -3.53 2.43
N GLY A 284 8.31 -4.51 2.14
CA GLY A 284 9.74 -4.44 2.47
C GLY A 284 10.44 -3.29 1.75
N ALA A 285 10.20 -3.15 0.45
CA ALA A 285 10.76 -2.08 -0.37
C ALA A 285 10.30 -0.68 0.08
N LEU A 286 9.05 -0.53 0.54
CA LEU A 286 8.55 0.72 1.11
C LEU A 286 9.32 1.11 2.37
N ALA A 287 9.54 0.17 3.29
CA ALA A 287 10.28 0.43 4.51
C ALA A 287 11.78 0.67 4.24
N GLU A 288 12.38 -0.07 3.33
CA GLU A 288 13.76 0.14 2.89
C GLU A 288 13.96 1.56 2.37
N ARG A 289 13.10 2.00 1.46
CA ARG A 289 13.15 3.34 0.84
C ARG A 289 12.99 4.46 1.85
N ALA A 290 12.19 4.26 2.88
CA ALA A 290 12.01 5.23 3.96
C ALA A 290 13.26 5.39 4.84
N LEU A 291 14.08 4.34 4.99
CA LEU A 291 15.23 4.32 5.88
C LEU A 291 16.55 4.64 5.19
N VAL A 292 16.71 4.29 3.91
CA VAL A 292 17.95 4.54 3.14
C VAL A 292 18.48 5.97 3.27
N PRO A 293 17.65 7.05 3.20
CA PRO A 293 18.15 8.43 3.28
C PRO A 293 18.79 8.80 4.62
N VAL A 294 18.48 8.08 5.69
CA VAL A 294 18.96 8.37 7.06
C VAL A 294 20.09 7.43 7.50
N LEU A 295 20.44 6.45 6.69
CA LEU A 295 21.56 5.56 7.00
C LEU A 295 22.91 6.30 6.89
N PRO A 296 23.91 5.91 7.69
CA PRO A 296 25.28 6.41 7.56
C PRO A 296 25.88 5.97 6.22
N SER A 297 26.87 6.70 5.73
CA SER A 297 27.66 6.29 4.56
C SER A 297 28.46 5.02 4.86
N GLU A 298 28.98 4.38 3.82
CA GLU A 298 29.85 3.21 3.97
C GLU A 298 31.15 3.55 4.69
N GLU A 299 31.67 4.75 4.49
CA GLU A 299 32.88 5.24 5.15
C GLU A 299 32.66 5.45 6.66
N GLU A 300 31.48 5.97 7.04
CA GLU A 300 31.12 6.21 8.44
C GLU A 300 30.76 4.91 9.19
N PHE A 301 30.18 3.94 8.49
CA PHE A 301 29.73 2.68 9.08
C PHE A 301 29.93 1.52 8.10
N PRO A 302 31.11 0.88 8.06
CA PRO A 302 31.52 -0.08 7.02
C PRO A 302 30.94 -1.49 7.23
N TYR A 303 29.61 -1.60 7.35
CA TYR A 303 28.88 -2.86 7.50
C TYR A 303 27.78 -3.01 6.47
N ALA A 304 27.56 -4.22 6.03
CA ALA A 304 26.29 -4.61 5.42
C ALA A 304 25.22 -4.70 6.55
N ILE A 305 24.03 -4.16 6.30
CA ILE A 305 22.96 -4.05 7.27
C ILE A 305 21.75 -4.81 6.74
N ARG A 306 21.23 -5.76 7.50
CA ARG A 306 20.00 -6.47 7.16
C ARG A 306 18.98 -6.31 8.27
N THR A 307 17.82 -5.77 7.96
CA THR A 307 16.66 -5.76 8.86
C THR A 307 15.61 -6.76 8.36
N VAL A 308 15.02 -7.51 9.29
CA VAL A 308 13.93 -8.44 9.02
C VAL A 308 12.77 -8.07 9.94
N SER A 309 11.65 -7.69 9.35
CA SER A 309 10.42 -7.34 10.07
C SER A 309 9.42 -8.48 10.00
N GLU A 310 9.04 -9.01 11.16
CA GLU A 310 8.06 -10.07 11.32
C GLU A 310 6.74 -9.49 11.85
N THR A 311 5.65 -9.71 11.13
CA THR A 311 4.32 -9.28 11.57
C THR A 311 3.72 -10.32 12.50
N PHE A 312 3.54 -9.97 13.79
CA PHE A 312 2.95 -10.87 14.78
C PHE A 312 1.44 -10.75 14.83
N GLU A 313 0.91 -9.53 14.71
CA GLU A 313 -0.52 -9.25 14.67
C GLU A 313 -0.81 -8.08 13.74
N SER A 314 -1.94 -8.14 13.02
CA SER A 314 -2.32 -7.10 12.06
C SER A 314 -3.76 -6.63 12.21
N ASN A 315 -3.90 -5.34 12.47
CA ASN A 315 -5.13 -4.56 12.26
C ASN A 315 -4.85 -3.38 11.32
N GLY A 316 -4.16 -3.66 10.21
CA GLY A 316 -3.81 -2.72 9.16
C GLY A 316 -2.50 -1.96 9.36
N SER A 317 -1.96 -1.41 8.29
CA SER A 317 -0.77 -0.53 8.23
C SER A 317 0.49 -1.12 8.86
N THR A 318 0.73 -2.40 8.61
CA THR A 318 1.88 -3.16 9.13
C THR A 318 3.20 -2.73 8.53
N SER A 319 3.23 -2.32 7.25
CA SER A 319 4.43 -1.79 6.60
C SER A 319 4.90 -0.48 7.23
N GLN A 320 3.98 0.41 7.63
CA GLN A 320 4.34 1.63 8.36
C GLN A 320 4.84 1.31 9.77
N ALA A 321 4.26 0.30 10.42
CA ALA A 321 4.74 -0.18 11.72
C ALA A 321 6.15 -0.80 11.60
N SER A 322 6.46 -1.48 10.48
CA SER A 322 7.81 -2.02 10.22
C SER A 322 8.88 -0.93 10.10
N ILE A 323 8.54 0.25 9.56
CA ILE A 323 9.45 1.41 9.53
C ILE A 323 9.78 1.84 10.97
N CYS A 324 8.78 1.96 11.85
CA CYS A 324 8.98 2.32 13.25
C CYS A 324 9.85 1.30 13.98
N ALA A 325 9.52 0.01 13.85
CA ALA A 325 10.30 -1.07 14.47
C ALA A 325 11.74 -1.14 13.94
N SER A 326 11.93 -0.92 12.62
CA SER A 326 13.26 -0.93 12.00
C SER A 326 14.12 0.24 12.45
N THR A 327 13.56 1.45 12.57
CA THR A 327 14.27 2.59 13.15
C THR A 327 14.82 2.25 14.54
N MET A 328 13.97 1.70 15.42
CA MET A 328 14.38 1.33 16.78
C MET A 328 15.42 0.19 16.80
N SER A 329 15.22 -0.83 15.94
CA SER A 329 16.14 -1.97 15.85
C SER A 329 17.52 -1.57 15.29
N LEU A 330 17.58 -0.65 14.33
CA LEU A 330 18.82 -0.06 13.82
C LEU A 330 19.56 0.73 14.92
N MET A 331 18.85 1.55 15.69
CA MET A 331 19.42 2.31 16.80
C MET A 331 19.90 1.37 17.91
N ALA A 332 19.16 0.32 18.26
CA ALA A 332 19.56 -0.71 19.21
C ALA A 332 20.81 -1.48 18.76
N ALA A 333 20.99 -1.69 17.44
CA ALA A 333 22.19 -2.28 16.87
C ALA A 333 23.40 -1.33 16.82
N GLY A 334 23.27 -0.08 17.29
CA GLY A 334 24.33 0.92 17.25
C GLY A 334 24.58 1.54 15.86
N VAL A 335 23.66 1.39 14.92
CA VAL A 335 23.77 2.05 13.61
C VAL A 335 23.53 3.55 13.80
N PRO A 336 24.51 4.42 13.43
CA PRO A 336 24.38 5.87 13.64
C PRO A 336 23.50 6.52 12.55
N ILE A 337 22.20 6.21 12.59
CA ILE A 337 21.24 6.85 11.68
C ILE A 337 21.17 8.35 11.91
N LYS A 338 21.03 9.14 10.85
CA LYS A 338 21.02 10.61 10.92
C LYS A 338 19.83 11.16 11.71
N LYS A 339 18.66 10.52 11.55
CA LYS A 339 17.40 10.89 12.20
C LYS A 339 16.51 9.66 12.36
N PRO A 340 15.66 9.59 13.40
CA PRO A 340 14.65 8.56 13.48
C PRO A 340 13.56 8.77 12.39
N VAL A 341 13.09 7.66 11.82
CA VAL A 341 12.00 7.65 10.84
C VAL A 341 10.79 6.92 11.42
N ALA A 342 9.62 7.50 11.29
CA ALA A 342 8.37 6.88 11.69
C ALA A 342 7.44 6.70 10.48
N GLY A 343 6.75 5.57 10.44
CA GLY A 343 5.74 5.28 9.44
C GLY A 343 4.34 5.59 9.94
N ILE A 344 3.55 6.30 9.14
CA ILE A 344 2.14 6.56 9.42
C ILE A 344 1.30 6.27 8.16
N SER A 345 0.07 5.76 8.36
CA SER A 345 -0.89 5.57 7.30
C SER A 345 -1.99 6.62 7.36
N CYS A 346 -2.25 7.27 6.24
CA CYS A 346 -3.37 8.18 6.06
C CYS A 346 -4.38 7.57 5.08
N GLY A 347 -5.66 7.59 5.45
CA GLY A 347 -6.75 7.16 4.58
C GLY A 347 -7.52 8.38 4.06
N LEU A 348 -7.86 8.35 2.77
CA LEU A 348 -8.74 9.33 2.15
C LEU A 348 -10.11 8.72 1.94
N VAL A 349 -11.15 9.36 2.50
CA VAL A 349 -12.55 9.01 2.25
C VAL A 349 -13.19 10.19 1.50
N THR A 350 -13.47 9.99 0.23
CA THR A 350 -14.10 11.01 -0.62
C THR A 350 -15.60 10.99 -0.49
N GLY A 351 -16.24 12.17 -0.51
CA GLY A 351 -17.70 12.30 -0.65
C GLY A 351 -18.18 12.06 -2.08
N ASP A 352 -19.49 12.26 -2.29
CA ASP A 352 -20.12 12.13 -3.62
C ASP A 352 -20.05 13.45 -4.42
N THR A 353 -19.30 14.43 -3.90
CA THR A 353 -19.09 15.76 -4.52
C THR A 353 -17.62 16.04 -4.64
#